data_bd271b270614d516a0909188957a9b1f
#
_entry.id   bd271b270614d516a0909188957a9b1f
#
_cell.length_a   1.000
_cell.length_b   1.000
_cell.length_c   1.000
_cell.angle_alpha   90.00
_cell.angle_beta   90.00
_cell.angle_gamma   90.00
#
_symmetry.space_group_name_H-M   'P 1'
#
loop_
_entity.id
_entity.type
_entity.pdbx_description
1 polymer ?
#
loop_
_entity_poly.entity_id
_entity_poly.type
_entity_poly.pdbx_seq_one_letter_code
_entity_poly.pdbx_strand_id
1 'polypeptide(L)'
;MNIAIVDIGSNAIKYKIFDSKFNLVEYYRHPLRLGRDVFSQGYLNKNTIEEVIALLESYLKVFKEKEIAEYYFIATSALRDCKNSGELLSLLEVKNINVQIISGDTEASLLAELNKDINNSAVIDIGGGSVEICINSDNKIH
;
A
#
# COMPACT_ATOMS: atom_id res chain seq x y z
N MET A 1 -17.38 -1.40 14.07
CA MET A 1 -16.32 -0.39 13.93
C MET A 1 -15.72 -0.58 12.54
N ASN A 2 -15.56 0.46 11.75
CA ASN A 2 -14.98 0.36 10.41
C ASN A 2 -13.48 0.59 10.46
N ILE A 3 -12.74 -0.08 9.57
CA ILE A 3 -11.28 0.02 9.45
C ILE A 3 -10.95 0.50 8.03
N ALA A 4 -10.03 1.45 7.89
CA ALA A 4 -9.52 1.87 6.60
C ALA A 4 -8.08 1.39 6.38
N ILE A 5 -7.78 0.93 5.17
CA ILE A 5 -6.44 0.56 4.74
C ILE A 5 -6.09 1.39 3.51
N VAL A 6 -4.98 2.13 3.60
CA VAL A 6 -4.41 2.89 2.49
C VAL A 6 -3.22 2.12 1.93
N ASP A 7 -3.29 1.81 0.64
CA ASP A 7 -2.23 1.17 -0.14
C ASP A 7 -1.52 2.25 -1.00
N ILE A 8 -0.27 2.55 -0.65
CA ILE A 8 0.60 3.50 -1.36
C ILE A 8 1.46 2.71 -2.35
N GLY A 9 0.86 2.43 -3.51
CA GLY A 9 1.49 1.64 -4.56
C GLY A 9 2.24 2.47 -5.60
N SER A 10 2.92 1.80 -6.53
CA SER A 10 3.74 2.44 -7.58
C SER A 10 2.93 3.18 -8.63
N ASN A 11 1.71 2.73 -8.95
CA ASN A 11 0.87 3.30 -10.01
C ASN A 11 -0.34 4.10 -9.50
N ALA A 12 -0.68 3.94 -8.22
CA ALA A 12 -1.82 4.60 -7.60
C ALA A 12 -1.73 4.51 -6.09
N ILE A 13 -2.37 5.44 -5.41
CA ILE A 13 -2.65 5.36 -3.99
C ILE A 13 -4.15 5.08 -3.83
N LYS A 14 -4.47 4.05 -3.05
CA LYS A 14 -5.84 3.55 -2.90
C LYS A 14 -6.20 3.50 -1.43
N TYR A 15 -7.49 3.62 -1.11
CA TYR A 15 -7.96 3.15 0.18
C TYR A 15 -9.14 2.21 0.02
N LYS A 16 -9.28 1.33 1.01
CA LYS A 16 -10.44 0.47 1.22
C LYS A 16 -10.94 0.65 2.63
N ILE A 17 -12.26 0.74 2.79
CA ILE A 17 -12.92 0.76 4.09
C ILE A 17 -13.67 -0.56 4.24
N PHE A 18 -13.48 -1.21 5.38
CA PHE A 18 -14.14 -2.47 5.72
C PHE A 18 -15.01 -2.28 6.97
N ASP A 19 -16.13 -2.97 7.03
CA ASP A 19 -16.96 -3.06 8.22
C ASP A 19 -16.38 -4.04 9.26
N SER A 20 -17.04 -4.17 10.40
CA SER A 20 -16.63 -5.09 11.49
C SER A 20 -16.67 -6.58 11.12
N LYS A 21 -17.24 -6.93 9.98
CA LYS A 21 -17.27 -8.30 9.42
C LYS A 21 -16.29 -8.45 8.25
N PHE A 22 -15.43 -7.46 8.02
CA PHE A 22 -14.49 -7.39 6.90
C PHE A 22 -15.14 -7.35 5.52
N ASN A 23 -16.41 -6.94 5.41
CA ASN A 23 -17.00 -6.65 4.11
C ASN A 23 -16.49 -5.31 3.59
N LEU A 24 -16.16 -5.25 2.30
CA LEU A 24 -15.74 -4.00 1.65
C LEU A 24 -16.93 -3.04 1.59
N VAL A 25 -16.81 -1.90 2.25
CA VAL A 25 -17.82 -0.82 2.29
C VAL A 25 -17.53 0.23 1.23
N GLU A 26 -16.26 0.60 1.07
CA GLU A 26 -15.84 1.63 0.13
C GLU A 26 -14.46 1.33 -0.44
N TYR A 27 -14.28 1.68 -1.70
CA TYR A 27 -13.00 1.64 -2.41
C TYR A 27 -12.79 2.95 -3.17
N TYR A 28 -11.62 3.53 -3.02
CA TYR A 28 -11.19 4.69 -3.79
C TYR A 28 -9.79 4.48 -4.34
N ARG A 29 -9.53 4.97 -5.55
CA ARG A 29 -8.24 4.88 -6.23
C ARG A 29 -7.88 6.22 -6.85
N HIS A 30 -6.73 6.77 -6.44
CA HIS A 30 -6.15 7.96 -7.02
C HIS A 30 -4.94 7.61 -7.88
N PRO A 31 -4.90 7.97 -9.18
CA PRO A 31 -3.84 7.59 -10.10
C PRO A 31 -2.59 8.48 -9.93
N LEU A 32 -1.86 8.31 -8.84
CA LEU A 32 -0.59 8.99 -8.58
C LEU A 32 0.56 7.99 -8.78
N ARG A 33 1.35 8.22 -9.84
CA ARG A 33 2.36 7.26 -10.32
C ARG A 33 3.73 7.51 -9.68
N LEU A 34 3.93 7.08 -8.43
CA LEU A 34 5.20 7.18 -7.72
C LEU A 34 6.32 6.42 -8.44
N GLY A 35 5.98 5.26 -9.01
CA GLY A 35 6.93 4.43 -9.76
C GLY A 35 7.55 5.13 -10.96
N ARG A 36 6.85 6.08 -11.59
CA ARG A 36 7.44 6.87 -12.69
C ARG A 36 8.70 7.61 -12.24
N ASP A 37 8.66 8.26 -11.08
CA ASP A 37 9.79 9.00 -10.57
C ASP A 37 10.88 8.04 -10.04
N VAL A 38 10.49 7.09 -9.20
CA VAL A 38 11.43 6.20 -8.51
C VAL A 38 12.16 5.29 -9.47
N PHE A 39 11.48 4.65 -10.42
CA PHE A 39 12.12 3.70 -11.33
C PHE A 39 12.89 4.38 -12.47
N SER A 40 12.65 5.68 -12.74
CA SER A 40 13.43 6.43 -13.73
C SER A 40 14.66 7.13 -13.14
N GLN A 41 14.58 7.65 -11.93
CA GLN A 41 15.64 8.50 -11.34
C GLN A 41 16.07 8.06 -9.92
N GLY A 42 15.36 7.12 -9.30
CA GLY A 42 15.67 6.57 -7.98
C GLY A 42 15.13 7.39 -6.79
N TYR A 43 14.41 8.48 -7.01
CA TYR A 43 13.87 9.34 -5.96
C TYR A 43 12.56 10.02 -6.40
N LEU A 44 11.74 10.43 -5.44
CA LEU A 44 10.56 11.24 -5.68
C LEU A 44 10.97 12.71 -5.87
N ASN A 45 10.41 13.38 -6.87
CA ASN A 45 10.59 14.82 -7.00
C ASN A 45 9.71 15.57 -5.98
N LYS A 46 10.04 16.85 -5.75
CA LYS A 46 9.38 17.68 -4.74
C LYS A 46 7.86 17.79 -4.98
N ASN A 47 7.43 17.96 -6.23
CA ASN A 47 6.01 18.09 -6.55
C ASN A 47 5.26 16.78 -6.22
N THR A 48 5.86 15.63 -6.54
CA THR A 48 5.27 14.32 -6.21
C THR A 48 5.15 14.13 -4.69
N ILE A 49 6.16 14.54 -3.92
CA ILE A 49 6.10 14.51 -2.44
C ILE A 49 4.94 15.37 -1.94
N GLU A 50 4.81 16.61 -2.42
CA GLU A 50 3.71 17.51 -2.06
C GLU A 50 2.33 16.93 -2.42
N GLU A 51 2.20 16.32 -3.60
CA GLU A 51 0.97 15.65 -4.04
C GLU A 51 0.60 14.45 -3.15
N VAL A 52 1.59 13.61 -2.76
CA VAL A 52 1.35 12.50 -1.83
C VAL A 52 0.84 13.03 -0.49
N ILE A 53 1.53 14.03 0.08
CA ILE A 53 1.15 14.60 1.37
C ILE A 53 -0.29 15.13 1.32
N ALA A 54 -0.61 15.97 0.31
CA ALA A 54 -1.94 16.55 0.17
C ALA A 54 -3.03 15.48 0.01
N LEU A 55 -2.73 14.42 -0.76
CA LEU A 55 -3.66 13.32 -0.96
C LEU A 55 -3.93 12.56 0.34
N LEU A 56 -2.88 12.18 1.08
CA LEU A 56 -3.05 11.44 2.34
C LEU A 56 -3.75 12.28 3.42
N GLU A 57 -3.48 13.59 3.48
CA GLU A 57 -4.24 14.52 4.35
C GLU A 57 -5.73 14.56 3.95
N SER A 58 -6.05 14.50 2.66
CA SER A 58 -7.43 14.43 2.19
C SER A 58 -8.14 13.14 2.64
N TYR A 59 -7.41 12.00 2.65
CA TYR A 59 -7.95 10.74 3.14
C TYR A 59 -8.24 10.79 4.65
N LEU A 60 -7.35 11.40 5.45
CA LEU A 60 -7.62 11.60 6.88
C LEU A 60 -8.89 12.41 7.13
N LYS A 61 -9.17 13.43 6.30
CA LYS A 61 -10.43 14.19 6.40
C LYS A 61 -11.64 13.30 6.12
N VAL A 62 -11.59 12.49 5.05
CA VAL A 62 -12.65 11.53 4.72
C VAL A 62 -12.85 10.53 5.87
N PHE A 63 -11.77 10.01 6.46
CA PHE A 63 -11.85 9.05 7.56
C PHE A 63 -12.47 9.69 8.80
N LYS A 64 -12.13 10.94 9.10
CA LYS A 64 -12.73 11.68 10.19
C LYS A 64 -14.23 11.94 9.97
N GLU A 65 -14.63 12.36 8.77
CA GLU A 65 -16.04 12.58 8.41
C GLU A 65 -16.88 11.30 8.47
N LYS A 66 -16.27 10.16 8.18
CA LYS A 66 -16.90 8.84 8.25
C LYS A 66 -16.74 8.14 9.61
N GLU A 67 -16.19 8.83 10.60
CA GLU A 67 -15.94 8.30 11.96
C GLU A 67 -15.12 7.00 11.95
N ILE A 68 -14.14 6.88 11.02
CA ILE A 68 -13.20 5.77 10.98
C ILE A 68 -12.13 6.01 12.06
N ALA A 69 -12.17 5.24 13.13
CA ALA A 69 -11.24 5.39 14.26
C ALA A 69 -9.93 4.62 14.06
N GLU A 70 -9.91 3.60 13.20
CA GLU A 70 -8.77 2.74 12.95
C GLU A 70 -8.41 2.76 11.46
N TYR A 71 -7.17 3.17 11.15
CA TYR A 71 -6.68 3.22 9.78
C TYR A 71 -5.18 2.96 9.71
N TYR A 72 -4.74 2.39 8.59
CA TYR A 72 -3.35 2.01 8.34
C TYR A 72 -2.90 2.53 6.98
N PHE A 73 -1.68 3.06 6.93
CA PHE A 73 -1.01 3.46 5.69
C PHE A 73 0.13 2.48 5.42
N ILE A 74 0.03 1.74 4.33
CA ILE A 74 1.00 0.72 3.93
C ILE A 74 1.58 1.12 2.58
N ALA A 75 2.90 1.06 2.46
CA ALA A 75 3.61 1.34 1.23
C ALA A 75 4.44 0.12 0.79
N THR A 76 4.58 -0.02 -0.51
CA THR A 76 5.23 -1.16 -1.15
C THR A 76 6.41 -0.71 -2.03
N SER A 77 6.64 -1.38 -3.16
CA SER A 77 7.86 -1.29 -3.98
C SER A 77 8.34 0.14 -4.27
N ALA A 78 7.47 1.07 -4.66
CA ALA A 78 7.93 2.42 -5.01
C ALA A 78 8.61 3.13 -3.82
N LEU A 79 8.03 3.11 -2.61
CA LEU A 79 8.67 3.75 -1.46
C LEU A 79 9.80 2.90 -0.86
N ARG A 80 9.74 1.59 -1.01
CA ARG A 80 10.81 0.67 -0.59
C ARG A 80 12.11 0.94 -1.38
N ASP A 81 12.01 1.16 -2.69
CA ASP A 81 13.16 1.34 -3.58
C ASP A 81 13.56 2.82 -3.72
N CYS A 82 12.82 3.73 -3.12
CA CYS A 82 13.02 5.17 -3.20
C CYS A 82 14.14 5.64 -2.27
N LYS A 83 15.17 6.31 -2.82
CA LYS A 83 16.34 6.81 -2.06
C LYS A 83 15.99 7.92 -1.07
N ASN A 84 14.96 8.71 -1.33
CA ASN A 84 14.51 9.79 -0.45
C ASN A 84 13.14 9.49 0.22
N SER A 85 12.78 8.23 0.36
CA SER A 85 11.55 7.86 1.10
C SER A 85 11.55 8.39 2.53
N GLY A 86 12.71 8.44 3.21
CA GLY A 86 12.86 9.00 4.56
C GLY A 86 12.45 10.47 4.66
N GLU A 87 12.68 11.29 3.62
CA GLU A 87 12.22 12.67 3.57
C GLU A 87 10.68 12.73 3.59
N LEU A 88 10.03 11.96 2.72
CA LEU A 88 8.56 11.89 2.68
C LEU A 88 8.00 11.38 4.01
N LEU A 89 8.56 10.30 4.58
CA LEU A 89 8.11 9.74 5.85
C LEU A 89 8.19 10.76 6.98
N SER A 90 9.29 11.51 7.09
CA SER A 90 9.45 12.55 8.11
C SER A 90 8.42 13.67 7.97
N LEU A 91 8.11 14.09 6.74
CA LEU A 91 7.08 15.10 6.49
C LEU A 91 5.67 14.60 6.82
N LEU A 92 5.39 13.32 6.59
CA LEU A 92 4.11 12.68 6.93
C LEU A 92 3.95 12.50 8.43
N GLU A 93 5.03 12.14 9.15
CA GLU A 93 5.02 11.97 10.60
C GLU A 93 4.64 13.27 11.33
N VAL A 94 5.16 14.43 10.89
CA VAL A 94 4.77 15.75 11.41
C VAL A 94 3.26 16.00 11.28
N LYS A 95 2.60 15.34 10.33
CA LYS A 95 1.15 15.42 10.09
C LYS A 95 0.36 14.29 10.76
N ASN A 96 1.00 13.52 11.63
CA ASN A 96 0.45 12.33 12.29
C ASN A 96 0.01 11.24 11.29
N ILE A 97 0.68 11.13 10.15
CA ILE A 97 0.49 10.07 9.16
C ILE A 97 1.67 9.10 9.28
N ASN A 98 1.41 7.95 9.87
CA ASN A 98 2.40 6.89 10.07
C ASN A 98 2.31 5.89 8.90
N VAL A 99 3.33 5.86 8.03
CA VAL A 99 3.38 4.94 6.89
C VAL A 99 4.33 3.80 7.19
N GLN A 100 3.84 2.58 7.07
CA GLN A 100 4.64 1.37 7.16
C GLN A 100 5.05 0.92 5.75
N ILE A 101 6.35 0.90 5.47
CA ILE A 101 6.88 0.27 4.25
C ILE A 101 7.07 -1.22 4.54
N ILE A 102 6.40 -2.08 3.76
CA ILE A 102 6.54 -3.54 3.90
C ILE A 102 7.56 -4.09 2.89
N SER A 103 8.22 -5.17 3.28
CA SER A 103 9.17 -5.87 2.41
C SER A 103 8.46 -6.70 1.35
N GLY A 104 9.16 -7.06 0.27
CA GLY A 104 8.65 -8.01 -0.74
C GLY A 104 8.30 -9.38 -0.13
N ASP A 105 9.09 -9.85 0.84
CA ASP A 105 8.80 -11.10 1.57
C ASP A 105 7.50 -10.99 2.36
N THR A 106 7.21 -9.83 2.93
CA THR A 106 5.93 -9.60 3.63
C THR A 106 4.76 -9.59 2.64
N GLU A 107 4.91 -8.94 1.48
CA GLU A 107 3.90 -8.97 0.40
C GLU A 107 3.65 -10.41 -0.07
N ALA A 108 4.71 -11.18 -0.35
CA ALA A 108 4.62 -12.58 -0.74
C ALA A 108 3.95 -13.45 0.35
N SER A 109 4.29 -13.23 1.61
CA SER A 109 3.69 -13.96 2.73
C SER A 109 2.18 -13.68 2.87
N LEU A 110 1.75 -12.44 2.67
CA LEU A 110 0.33 -12.07 2.67
C LEU A 110 -0.41 -12.69 1.48
N LEU A 111 0.22 -12.73 0.30
CA LEU A 111 -0.32 -13.39 -0.89
C LEU A 111 -0.48 -14.89 -0.65
N ALA A 112 0.51 -15.52 -0.02
CA ALA A 112 0.48 -16.92 0.36
C ALA A 112 -0.66 -17.24 1.33
N GLU A 113 -0.83 -16.42 2.37
CA GLU A 113 -1.89 -16.60 3.36
C GLU A 113 -3.29 -16.49 2.74
N LEU A 114 -3.50 -15.54 1.81
CA LEU A 114 -4.76 -15.38 1.10
C LEU A 114 -5.11 -16.57 0.20
N ASN A 115 -4.11 -17.35 -0.23
CA ASN A 115 -4.27 -18.45 -1.18
C ASN A 115 -3.93 -19.83 -0.59
N LYS A 116 -3.79 -19.93 0.73
CA LYS A 116 -3.36 -21.16 1.42
C LYS A 116 -4.26 -22.38 1.18
N ASP A 117 -5.53 -22.15 0.87
CA ASP A 117 -6.49 -23.23 0.61
C ASP A 117 -6.51 -23.72 -0.84
N ILE A 118 -5.69 -23.11 -1.71
CA ILE A 118 -5.59 -23.48 -3.13
C ILE A 118 -4.34 -24.33 -3.31
N ASN A 119 -4.49 -25.66 -3.27
CA ASN A 119 -3.39 -26.60 -3.43
C ASN A 119 -2.91 -26.70 -4.88
N ASN A 120 -1.62 -27.07 -5.07
CA ASN A 120 -0.98 -27.30 -6.38
C ASN A 120 -1.20 -26.13 -7.34
N SER A 121 -0.96 -24.91 -6.87
CA SER A 121 -1.17 -23.68 -7.60
C SER A 121 0.03 -22.75 -7.57
N ALA A 122 0.13 -21.90 -8.57
CA ALA A 122 1.02 -20.73 -8.57
C ALA A 122 0.14 -19.48 -8.62
N VAL A 123 0.33 -18.59 -7.67
CA VAL A 123 -0.32 -17.27 -7.65
C VAL A 123 0.73 -16.23 -7.99
N ILE A 124 0.41 -15.38 -8.95
CA ILE A 124 1.31 -14.34 -9.43
C ILE A 124 0.60 -13.01 -9.23
N ASP A 125 1.19 -12.13 -8.41
CA ASP A 125 0.77 -10.73 -8.30
C ASP A 125 1.73 -9.86 -9.11
N ILE A 126 1.20 -9.11 -10.06
CA ILE A 126 1.97 -8.22 -10.92
C ILE A 126 1.63 -6.78 -10.55
N GLY A 127 2.49 -6.18 -9.75
CA GLY A 127 2.40 -4.80 -9.32
C GLY A 127 2.92 -3.79 -10.35
N GLY A 128 3.02 -2.54 -9.93
CA GLY A 128 3.60 -1.47 -10.75
C GLY A 128 5.12 -1.39 -10.72
N GLY A 129 5.77 -2.10 -9.79
CA GLY A 129 7.22 -2.06 -9.58
C GLY A 129 7.80 -3.36 -9.04
N SER A 130 6.97 -4.35 -8.72
CA SER A 130 7.40 -5.67 -8.26
C SER A 130 6.49 -6.75 -8.83
N VAL A 131 6.95 -7.98 -8.77
CA VAL A 131 6.19 -9.20 -9.08
C VAL A 131 6.44 -10.18 -7.97
N GLU A 132 5.37 -10.60 -7.32
CA GLU A 132 5.41 -11.64 -6.31
C GLU A 132 4.87 -12.95 -6.89
N ILE A 133 5.59 -14.05 -6.64
CA ILE A 133 5.21 -15.40 -7.08
C ILE A 133 5.12 -16.27 -5.84
N CYS A 134 3.95 -16.82 -5.60
CA CYS A 134 3.70 -17.79 -4.52
C CYS A 134 3.36 -19.14 -5.11
N ILE A 135 4.12 -20.17 -4.77
CA ILE A 135 3.89 -21.54 -5.19
C ILE A 135 3.37 -22.33 -3.99
N ASN A 136 2.18 -22.91 -4.13
CA ASN A 136 1.57 -23.77 -3.13
C ASN A 136 1.57 -25.21 -3.66
N SER A 137 2.44 -26.07 -3.12
CA SER A 137 2.56 -27.46 -3.49
C SER A 137 2.57 -28.36 -2.26
N ASP A 138 1.76 -29.42 -2.27
CA ASP A 138 1.71 -30.47 -1.23
C ASP A 138 1.65 -29.92 0.21
N ASN A 139 0.80 -28.92 0.45
CA ASN A 139 0.66 -28.21 1.72
C ASN A 139 1.93 -27.44 2.16
N LYS A 140 2.82 -27.10 1.26
CA LYS A 140 3.95 -26.21 1.50
C LYS A 140 3.82 -24.96 0.63
N ILE A 141 4.05 -23.80 1.25
CA ILE A 141 4.09 -22.50 0.59
C ILE A 141 5.57 -22.13 0.40
N HIS A 142 5.94 -21.76 -0.81
CA HIS A 142 7.29 -21.33 -1.19
C HIS A 142 7.27 -19.94 -1.81
#